data_5efcfc2776427cfa80ca01b80303e887
#
_entry.id   5efcfc2776427cfa80ca01b80303e887
#
_cell.length_a   1.000
_cell.length_b   1.000
_cell.length_c   1.000
_cell.angle_alpha   90.00
_cell.angle_beta   90.00
_cell.angle_gamma   90.00
#
_symmetry.space_group_name_H-M   'P 1'
#
loop_
_entity.id
_entity.type
_entity.pdbx_description
1 polymer ?
#
loop_
_entity_poly.entity_id
_entity_poly.type
_entity_poly.pdbx_seq_one_letter_code
_entity_poly.pdbx_strand_id
1 'polypeptide(L)'
;PDGPVIFWKAARIRHVRRIFSERRKKLQAAGKHQAVKKLENRERRIVTHINHCISKELVALAVRLHAGIRLEDLSGIRQSSKQRKTTKSDAGQNRDYWPFYQLESFVRYKALAAGVAVDAVRPHYTSKTCHHCGAINQRKKHAYVCTRCGHRAHADANAAQNIRDWYGLCCPLELDALVGGPHGPALNPVSQAAAQAVA
;
A
#
# COMPACT_ATOMS: atom_id res chain seq x y z
N PRO A 1 -7.94 14.07 -14.78
CA PRO A 1 -7.38 13.35 -15.91
C PRO A 1 -6.82 12.03 -15.43
N ASP A 2 -7.30 10.93 -16.04
CA ASP A 2 -6.89 9.58 -15.71
C ASP A 2 -5.50 9.31 -16.26
N GLY A 3 -4.49 9.53 -15.41
CA GLY A 3 -3.11 9.21 -15.73
C GLY A 3 -2.86 7.69 -15.80
N PRO A 4 -1.76 7.25 -16.41
CA PRO A 4 -1.42 5.84 -16.51
C PRO A 4 -1.24 5.22 -15.12
N VAL A 5 -1.80 4.02 -14.93
CA VAL A 5 -1.64 3.24 -13.70
C VAL A 5 -0.45 2.31 -13.83
N ILE A 6 0.51 2.42 -12.93
CA ILE A 6 1.71 1.58 -12.89
C ILE A 6 1.56 0.54 -11.78
N PHE A 7 1.83 -0.73 -12.09
CA PHE A 7 1.74 -1.83 -11.15
C PHE A 7 3.12 -2.42 -10.85
N TRP A 8 3.54 -2.39 -9.59
CA TRP A 8 4.64 -3.20 -9.06
C TRP A 8 4.09 -4.52 -8.54
N LYS A 9 4.29 -5.59 -9.31
CA LYS A 9 3.69 -6.90 -8.97
C LYS A 9 4.43 -7.58 -7.81
N ALA A 10 3.69 -7.96 -6.77
CA ALA A 10 4.19 -8.76 -5.65
C ALA A 10 4.64 -10.19 -6.04
N ALA A 11 4.39 -10.62 -7.27
CA ALA A 11 4.69 -11.97 -7.75
C ALA A 11 6.16 -12.38 -7.51
N ARG A 12 7.11 -11.46 -7.73
CA ARG A 12 8.55 -11.74 -7.51
C ARG A 12 8.86 -12.00 -6.04
N ILE A 13 8.32 -11.20 -5.14
CA ILE A 13 8.53 -11.39 -3.69
C ILE A 13 7.86 -12.69 -3.23
N ARG A 14 6.62 -12.98 -3.67
CA ARG A 14 5.94 -14.25 -3.36
C ARG A 14 6.73 -15.46 -3.85
N HIS A 15 7.27 -15.40 -5.05
CA HIS A 15 8.10 -16.46 -5.62
C HIS A 15 9.35 -16.71 -4.78
N VAL A 16 10.10 -15.65 -4.44
CA VAL A 16 11.28 -15.73 -3.56
C VAL A 16 10.88 -16.38 -2.22
N ARG A 17 9.87 -15.86 -1.55
CA ARG A 17 9.42 -16.36 -0.24
C ARG A 17 9.04 -17.84 -0.29
N ARG A 18 8.31 -18.27 -1.33
CA ARG A 18 7.92 -19.67 -1.51
C ARG A 18 9.13 -20.58 -1.63
N ILE A 19 10.08 -20.28 -2.53
CA ILE A 19 11.29 -21.09 -2.72
C ILE A 19 12.10 -21.17 -1.43
N PHE A 20 12.29 -20.04 -0.74
CA PHE A 20 13.06 -20.01 0.49
C PHE A 20 12.33 -20.75 1.64
N SER A 21 11.00 -20.71 1.70
CA SER A 21 10.21 -21.48 2.66
C SER A 21 10.37 -22.99 2.44
N GLU A 22 10.28 -23.46 1.20
CA GLU A 22 10.47 -24.88 0.86
C GLU A 22 11.90 -25.36 1.22
N ARG A 23 12.91 -24.55 0.90
CA ARG A 23 14.31 -24.85 1.26
C ARG A 23 14.53 -24.88 2.77
N ARG A 24 13.91 -23.93 3.53
CA ARG A 24 13.99 -23.93 5.01
C ARG A 24 13.41 -25.23 5.59
N LYS A 25 12.24 -25.65 5.14
CA LYS A 25 11.61 -26.91 5.60
C LYS A 25 12.56 -28.11 5.45
N LYS A 26 13.23 -28.23 4.29
CA LYS A 26 14.18 -29.31 4.02
C LYS A 26 15.40 -29.23 4.95
N LEU A 27 15.96 -28.04 5.17
CA LEU A 27 17.11 -27.83 6.04
C LEU A 27 16.77 -28.04 7.52
N GLN A 28 15.58 -27.65 7.95
CA GLN A 28 15.07 -27.87 9.29
C GLN A 28 14.88 -29.36 9.58
N ALA A 29 14.28 -30.09 8.64
CA ALA A 29 14.13 -31.56 8.74
C ALA A 29 15.48 -32.28 8.81
N ALA A 30 16.52 -31.74 8.18
CA ALA A 30 17.88 -32.28 8.23
C ALA A 30 18.72 -31.75 9.42
N GLY A 31 18.14 -30.99 10.37
CA GLY A 31 18.83 -30.46 11.56
C GLY A 31 19.90 -29.38 11.26
N LYS A 32 19.92 -28.82 10.03
CA LYS A 32 20.98 -27.88 9.59
C LYS A 32 20.68 -26.43 9.97
N HIS A 33 20.61 -26.12 11.26
CA HIS A 33 20.19 -24.80 11.79
C HIS A 33 21.05 -23.62 11.29
N GLN A 34 22.36 -23.80 11.16
CA GLN A 34 23.26 -22.75 10.64
C GLN A 34 22.95 -22.40 9.17
N ALA A 35 22.64 -23.42 8.37
CA ALA A 35 22.23 -23.22 6.98
C ALA A 35 20.88 -22.51 6.87
N VAL A 36 19.95 -22.77 7.79
CA VAL A 36 18.67 -22.07 7.88
C VAL A 36 18.90 -20.56 8.12
N LYS A 37 19.74 -20.18 9.11
CA LYS A 37 20.06 -18.76 9.37
C LYS A 37 20.68 -18.06 8.16
N LYS A 38 21.63 -18.73 7.48
CA LYS A 38 22.24 -18.18 6.25
C LYS A 38 21.20 -17.97 5.16
N LEU A 39 20.26 -18.91 5.01
CA LEU A 39 19.18 -18.85 4.03
C LEU A 39 18.21 -17.68 4.31
N GLU A 40 17.82 -17.48 5.57
CA GLU A 40 16.96 -16.37 6.00
C GLU A 40 17.60 -15.00 5.74
N ASN A 41 18.89 -14.87 6.03
CA ASN A 41 19.64 -13.65 5.73
C ASN A 41 19.71 -13.36 4.24
N ARG A 42 19.86 -14.39 3.40
CA ARG A 42 19.85 -14.24 1.95
C ARG A 42 18.48 -13.81 1.43
N GLU A 43 17.43 -14.46 1.91
CA GLU A 43 16.05 -14.09 1.56
C GLU A 43 15.75 -12.63 1.90
N ARG A 44 16.08 -12.22 3.14
CA ARG A 44 15.88 -10.84 3.60
C ARG A 44 16.59 -9.83 2.70
N ARG A 45 17.86 -10.08 2.32
CA ARG A 45 18.60 -9.19 1.41
C ARG A 45 17.95 -9.06 0.04
N ILE A 46 17.45 -10.16 -0.54
CA ILE A 46 16.77 -10.13 -1.84
C ILE A 46 15.50 -9.29 -1.76
N VAL A 47 14.66 -9.51 -0.74
CA VAL A 47 13.42 -8.78 -0.56
C VAL A 47 13.68 -7.29 -0.28
N THR A 48 14.69 -6.98 0.55
CA THR A 48 15.14 -5.62 0.81
C THR A 48 15.59 -4.92 -0.47
N HIS A 49 16.36 -5.59 -1.31
CA HIS A 49 16.80 -5.05 -2.59
C HIS A 49 15.62 -4.73 -3.53
N ILE A 50 14.62 -5.62 -3.59
CA ILE A 50 13.40 -5.37 -4.38
C ILE A 50 12.68 -4.09 -3.89
N ASN A 51 12.54 -3.92 -2.57
CA ASN A 51 11.93 -2.72 -1.99
C ASN A 51 12.77 -1.46 -2.27
N HIS A 52 14.11 -1.56 -2.29
CA HIS A 52 14.97 -0.45 -2.67
C HIS A 52 14.77 -0.04 -4.13
N CYS A 53 14.62 -0.99 -5.05
CA CYS A 53 14.35 -0.70 -6.46
C CYS A 53 12.98 -0.01 -6.63
N ILE A 54 11.91 -0.58 -6.05
CA ILE A 54 10.57 -0.02 -6.14
C ILE A 54 10.52 1.40 -5.58
N SER A 55 11.07 1.61 -4.38
CA SER A 55 11.07 2.93 -3.76
C SER A 55 11.90 3.96 -4.54
N LYS A 56 13.01 3.56 -5.18
CA LYS A 56 13.80 4.42 -6.05
C LYS A 56 12.99 4.83 -7.29
N GLU A 57 12.36 3.87 -7.95
CA GLU A 57 11.54 4.12 -9.15
C GLU A 57 10.36 5.04 -8.84
N LEU A 58 9.67 4.81 -7.71
CA LEU A 58 8.53 5.62 -7.29
C LEU A 58 8.95 7.07 -7.01
N VAL A 59 10.03 7.29 -6.26
CA VAL A 59 10.52 8.65 -5.97
C VAL A 59 11.03 9.34 -7.22
N ALA A 60 11.76 8.63 -8.10
CA ALA A 60 12.20 9.19 -9.37
C ALA A 60 11.02 9.59 -10.28
N LEU A 61 9.92 8.83 -10.24
CA LEU A 61 8.69 9.17 -10.95
C LEU A 61 8.07 10.45 -10.36
N ALA A 62 7.98 10.56 -9.04
CA ALA A 62 7.43 11.73 -8.36
C ALA A 62 8.24 13.01 -8.68
N VAL A 63 9.57 12.93 -8.66
CA VAL A 63 10.45 14.05 -9.07
C VAL A 63 10.17 14.46 -10.51
N ARG A 64 10.12 13.51 -11.44
CA ARG A 64 9.88 13.79 -12.86
C ARG A 64 8.52 14.42 -13.14
N LEU A 65 7.50 14.04 -12.34
CA LEU A 65 6.14 14.58 -12.46
C LEU A 65 5.90 15.84 -11.62
N HIS A 66 6.92 16.34 -10.90
CA HIS A 66 6.78 17.43 -9.93
C HIS A 66 5.62 17.22 -8.96
N ALA A 67 5.43 15.98 -8.48
CA ALA A 67 4.31 15.55 -7.67
C ALA A 67 4.74 15.02 -6.31
N GLY A 68 3.87 15.14 -5.29
CA GLY A 68 4.01 14.44 -4.03
C GLY A 68 3.64 12.95 -4.14
N ILE A 69 3.98 12.18 -3.11
CA ILE A 69 3.61 10.78 -2.96
C ILE A 69 2.56 10.67 -1.86
N ARG A 70 1.43 10.03 -2.16
CA ARG A 70 0.42 9.73 -1.17
C ARG A 70 0.30 8.23 -0.95
N LEU A 71 0.40 7.81 0.32
CA LEU A 71 0.39 6.42 0.75
C LEU A 71 -0.86 6.14 1.59
N GLU A 72 -1.23 4.88 1.69
CA GLU A 72 -2.22 4.41 2.65
C GLU A 72 -1.54 4.14 4.00
N ASP A 73 -2.11 4.63 5.10
CA ASP A 73 -1.61 4.33 6.45
C ASP A 73 -1.94 2.88 6.82
N LEU A 74 -0.94 2.03 6.79
CA LEU A 74 -1.05 0.61 7.09
C LEU A 74 -0.63 0.26 8.53
N SER A 75 -0.44 1.23 9.42
CA SER A 75 0.07 1.05 10.79
C SER A 75 -0.78 0.08 11.63
N GLY A 76 -2.11 0.07 11.45
CA GLY A 76 -3.05 -0.79 12.17
C GLY A 76 -3.29 -2.19 11.57
N ILE A 77 -2.80 -2.48 10.37
CA ILE A 77 -3.16 -3.72 9.64
C ILE A 77 -2.73 -5.00 10.37
N ARG A 78 -1.58 -4.98 11.06
CA ARG A 78 -1.08 -6.15 11.80
C ARG A 78 -1.93 -6.48 13.03
N GLN A 79 -2.47 -5.48 13.69
CA GLN A 79 -3.32 -5.66 14.88
C GLN A 79 -4.69 -6.20 14.49
N SER A 80 -5.32 -5.62 13.48
CA SER A 80 -6.63 -6.09 12.97
C SER A 80 -6.57 -7.48 12.33
N SER A 81 -5.43 -7.88 11.76
CA SER A 81 -5.25 -9.22 11.19
C SER A 81 -5.06 -10.32 12.24
N LYS A 82 -4.50 -10.00 13.42
CA LYS A 82 -4.38 -10.94 14.54
C LYS A 82 -5.73 -11.23 15.21
N GLN A 83 -6.66 -10.29 15.21
CA GLN A 83 -8.00 -10.45 15.79
C GLN A 83 -8.95 -11.28 14.91
N ARG A 84 -8.73 -11.36 13.62
CA ARG A 84 -9.46 -12.29 12.77
C ARG A 84 -8.85 -13.68 12.92
N LYS A 85 -9.46 -14.53 13.73
CA LYS A 85 -9.24 -15.99 13.70
C LYS A 85 -9.70 -16.50 12.34
N THR A 86 -8.83 -16.46 11.35
CA THR A 86 -9.09 -17.05 10.05
C THR A 86 -8.82 -18.54 10.16
N THR A 87 -9.79 -19.35 9.74
CA THR A 87 -9.63 -20.76 9.46
C THR A 87 -8.32 -20.99 8.71
N LYS A 88 -7.60 -22.06 9.11
CA LYS A 88 -6.19 -22.38 8.76
C LYS A 88 -5.84 -22.44 7.27
N SER A 89 -6.75 -22.18 6.34
CA SER A 89 -6.52 -22.58 4.96
C SER A 89 -5.86 -21.58 4.04
N ASP A 90 -6.08 -20.26 4.09
CA ASP A 90 -5.51 -19.41 3.02
C ASP A 90 -5.21 -17.94 3.33
N ALA A 91 -5.75 -17.36 4.36
CA ALA A 91 -5.69 -15.91 4.53
C ALA A 91 -4.40 -15.40 5.21
N GLY A 92 -3.70 -16.24 5.95
CA GLY A 92 -2.46 -15.89 6.65
C GLY A 92 -1.24 -15.79 5.72
N GLN A 93 -1.23 -16.60 4.66
CA GLN A 93 -0.03 -16.73 3.80
C GLN A 93 0.22 -15.53 2.88
N ASN A 94 -0.80 -14.77 2.47
CA ASN A 94 -0.63 -13.72 1.46
C ASN A 94 -0.25 -12.35 2.02
N ARG A 95 -0.58 -12.02 3.26
CA ARG A 95 -0.31 -10.69 3.85
C ARG A 95 1.10 -10.56 4.42
N ASP A 96 1.69 -11.67 4.88
CA ASP A 96 3.03 -11.68 5.47
C ASP A 96 4.15 -11.70 4.42
N TYR A 97 3.80 -11.81 3.14
CA TYR A 97 4.80 -11.93 2.09
C TYR A 97 5.49 -10.63 1.72
N TRP A 98 4.84 -9.47 1.89
CA TRP A 98 5.43 -8.19 1.53
C TRP A 98 5.73 -7.35 2.78
N PRO A 99 6.96 -6.90 2.99
CA PRO A 99 7.32 -6.03 4.09
C PRO A 99 6.95 -4.56 3.75
N PHE A 100 5.66 -4.23 3.78
CA PHE A 100 5.13 -2.90 3.45
C PHE A 100 5.77 -1.79 4.28
N TYR A 101 5.94 -2.00 5.59
CA TYR A 101 6.59 -1.02 6.46
C TYR A 101 8.02 -0.67 6.00
N GLN A 102 8.79 -1.68 5.56
CA GLN A 102 10.13 -1.44 5.01
C GLN A 102 10.05 -0.65 3.70
N LEU A 103 9.11 -0.97 2.82
CA LEU A 103 8.91 -0.23 1.57
C LEU A 103 8.54 1.22 1.86
N GLU A 104 7.58 1.45 2.76
CA GLU A 104 7.16 2.79 3.18
C GLU A 104 8.35 3.59 3.75
N SER A 105 9.13 3.00 4.67
CA SER A 105 10.33 3.64 5.21
C SER A 105 11.32 4.05 4.11
N PHE A 106 11.50 3.18 3.09
CA PHE A 106 12.40 3.46 1.98
C PHE A 106 11.88 4.56 1.06
N VAL A 107 10.56 4.65 0.88
CA VAL A 107 9.94 5.76 0.14
C VAL A 107 10.13 7.06 0.90
N ARG A 108 9.81 7.09 2.20
CA ARG A 108 9.87 8.30 3.02
C ARG A 108 11.26 8.94 3.05
N TYR A 109 12.32 8.18 3.38
CA TYR A 109 13.65 8.78 3.46
C TYR A 109 14.20 9.20 2.09
N LYS A 110 13.89 8.45 1.03
CA LYS A 110 14.34 8.82 -0.33
C LYS A 110 13.58 10.03 -0.86
N ALA A 111 12.29 10.11 -0.59
CA ALA A 111 11.47 11.25 -0.94
C ALA A 111 11.95 12.52 -0.22
N LEU A 112 12.24 12.41 1.09
CA LEU A 112 12.83 13.51 1.87
C LEU A 112 14.14 13.99 1.25
N ALA A 113 15.05 13.06 0.91
CA ALA A 113 16.33 13.40 0.27
C ALA A 113 16.16 14.03 -1.12
N ALA A 114 15.06 13.75 -1.81
CA ALA A 114 14.74 14.30 -3.13
C ALA A 114 13.83 15.54 -3.09
N GLY A 115 13.48 16.06 -1.91
CA GLY A 115 12.56 17.20 -1.76
C GLY A 115 11.12 16.88 -2.14
N VAL A 116 10.71 15.60 -2.15
CA VAL A 116 9.36 15.13 -2.51
C VAL A 116 8.52 15.00 -1.24
N ALA A 117 7.38 15.67 -1.20
CA ALA A 117 6.42 15.56 -0.09
C ALA A 117 5.79 14.16 -0.06
N VAL A 118 5.68 13.56 1.15
CA VAL A 118 5.01 12.28 1.37
C VAL A 118 3.90 12.45 2.40
N ASP A 119 2.69 12.14 1.99
CA ASP A 119 1.48 12.17 2.80
C ASP A 119 0.92 10.77 3.01
N ALA A 120 0.15 10.53 4.08
CA ALA A 120 -0.49 9.27 4.38
C ALA A 120 -1.98 9.48 4.69
N VAL A 121 -2.83 8.63 4.11
CA VAL A 121 -4.28 8.69 4.27
C VAL A 121 -4.81 7.43 4.95
N ARG A 122 -5.92 7.56 5.66
CA ARG A 122 -6.57 6.43 6.34
C ARG A 122 -7.08 5.40 5.34
N PRO A 123 -6.93 4.08 5.60
CA PRO A 123 -7.28 3.00 4.67
C PRO A 123 -8.79 2.70 4.59
N HIS A 124 -9.66 3.56 5.14
CA HIS A 124 -11.10 3.30 5.20
C HIS A 124 -11.75 3.44 3.82
N TYR A 125 -12.39 2.37 3.37
CA TYR A 125 -13.19 2.31 2.13
C TYR A 125 -12.46 2.65 0.83
N THR A 126 -11.16 2.92 0.81
CA THR A 126 -10.38 3.26 -0.40
C THR A 126 -10.62 2.28 -1.56
N SER A 127 -10.68 0.98 -1.26
CA SER A 127 -10.89 -0.08 -2.25
C SER A 127 -12.36 -0.38 -2.56
N LYS A 128 -13.31 0.20 -1.81
CA LYS A 128 -14.76 -0.02 -1.98
C LYS A 128 -15.46 1.17 -2.59
N THR A 129 -14.92 2.36 -2.45
CA THR A 129 -15.49 3.59 -3.01
C THR A 129 -15.21 3.66 -4.51
N CYS A 130 -16.22 4.02 -5.28
CA CYS A 130 -16.07 4.26 -6.71
C CYS A 130 -15.32 5.58 -6.94
N HIS A 131 -14.19 5.53 -7.63
CA HIS A 131 -13.45 6.73 -7.98
C HIS A 131 -14.26 7.70 -8.86
N HIS A 132 -15.16 7.18 -9.70
CA HIS A 132 -15.91 8.01 -10.63
C HIS A 132 -17.12 8.73 -10.00
N CYS A 133 -17.88 8.07 -9.08
CA CYS A 133 -19.13 8.62 -8.55
C CYS A 133 -19.24 8.63 -7.02
N GLY A 134 -18.19 8.23 -6.29
CA GLY A 134 -18.15 8.20 -4.83
C GLY A 134 -19.01 7.11 -4.16
N ALA A 135 -19.77 6.31 -4.90
CA ALA A 135 -20.62 5.27 -4.33
C ALA A 135 -19.81 4.12 -3.74
N ILE A 136 -20.20 3.64 -2.56
CA ILE A 136 -19.55 2.49 -1.90
C ILE A 136 -20.11 1.19 -2.48
N ASN A 137 -19.24 0.31 -2.94
CA ASN A 137 -19.58 -0.97 -3.55
C ASN A 137 -18.73 -2.11 -3.02
N GLN A 138 -19.20 -3.34 -3.21
CA GLN A 138 -18.41 -4.55 -2.92
C GLN A 138 -17.50 -4.87 -4.11
N ARG A 139 -16.24 -5.17 -3.84
CA ARG A 139 -15.30 -5.65 -4.85
C ARG A 139 -15.27 -7.17 -4.91
N LYS A 140 -15.07 -7.74 -6.10
CA LYS A 140 -14.83 -9.18 -6.29
C LYS A 140 -13.35 -9.42 -6.61
N LYS A 141 -12.54 -9.75 -5.60
CA LYS A 141 -11.07 -9.92 -5.73
C LYS A 141 -10.41 -8.69 -6.36
N HIS A 142 -9.91 -8.81 -7.58
CA HIS A 142 -9.24 -7.73 -8.32
C HIS A 142 -10.16 -6.95 -9.25
N ALA A 143 -11.40 -7.41 -9.45
CA ALA A 143 -12.39 -6.71 -10.28
C ALA A 143 -13.22 -5.76 -9.41
N TYR A 144 -13.38 -4.53 -9.88
CA TYR A 144 -14.27 -3.53 -9.33
C TYR A 144 -15.33 -3.17 -10.36
N VAL A 145 -16.60 -3.21 -9.96
CA VAL A 145 -17.74 -2.78 -10.79
C VAL A 145 -18.66 -1.94 -9.90
N CYS A 146 -18.89 -0.71 -10.29
CA CYS A 146 -19.81 0.17 -9.59
C CYS A 146 -21.27 -0.15 -9.98
N THR A 147 -22.12 -0.42 -8.99
CA THR A 147 -23.56 -0.68 -9.22
C THR A 147 -24.34 0.60 -9.54
N ARG A 148 -23.80 1.78 -9.15
CA ARG A 148 -24.48 3.06 -9.36
C ARG A 148 -24.22 3.66 -10.75
N CYS A 149 -22.96 3.71 -11.20
CA CYS A 149 -22.58 4.37 -12.46
C CYS A 149 -22.01 3.43 -13.52
N GLY A 150 -21.95 2.12 -13.26
CA GLY A 150 -21.41 1.14 -14.22
C GLY A 150 -19.88 1.15 -14.39
N HIS A 151 -19.13 2.03 -13.69
CA HIS A 151 -17.68 2.11 -13.81
C HIS A 151 -17.02 0.77 -13.51
N ARG A 152 -16.09 0.34 -14.38
CA ARG A 152 -15.34 -0.92 -14.27
C ARG A 152 -13.86 -0.63 -14.23
N ALA A 153 -13.15 -1.19 -13.25
CA ALA A 153 -11.71 -1.00 -13.09
C ALA A 153 -11.05 -2.20 -12.38
N HIS A 154 -9.73 -2.23 -12.38
CA HIS A 154 -9.00 -3.06 -11.44
C HIS A 154 -9.15 -2.48 -10.03
N ALA A 155 -9.49 -3.30 -9.03
CA ALA A 155 -9.80 -2.82 -7.68
C ALA A 155 -8.66 -2.03 -7.04
N ASP A 156 -7.41 -2.45 -7.28
CA ASP A 156 -6.24 -1.74 -6.74
C ASP A 156 -5.97 -0.42 -7.49
N ALA A 157 -6.30 -0.33 -8.78
CA ALA A 157 -6.24 0.92 -9.54
C ALA A 157 -7.27 1.93 -9.05
N ASN A 158 -8.52 1.48 -8.87
CA ASN A 158 -9.59 2.32 -8.28
C ASN A 158 -9.20 2.81 -6.88
N ALA A 159 -8.60 1.93 -6.04
CA ALA A 159 -8.11 2.32 -4.72
C ALA A 159 -6.98 3.37 -4.80
N ALA A 160 -6.04 3.19 -5.72
CA ALA A 160 -4.93 4.15 -5.89
C ALA A 160 -5.43 5.53 -6.35
N GLN A 161 -6.43 5.56 -7.23
CA GLN A 161 -7.09 6.82 -7.64
C GLN A 161 -7.80 7.48 -6.46
N ASN A 162 -8.52 6.71 -5.64
CA ASN A 162 -9.15 7.23 -4.42
C ASN A 162 -8.13 7.76 -3.41
N ILE A 163 -6.99 7.09 -3.24
CA ILE A 163 -5.91 7.56 -2.36
C ILE A 163 -5.30 8.86 -2.90
N ARG A 164 -5.11 8.95 -4.21
CA ARG A 164 -4.63 10.18 -4.86
C ARG A 164 -5.56 11.36 -4.58
N ASP A 165 -6.86 11.14 -4.77
CA ASP A 165 -7.87 12.20 -4.74
C ASP A 165 -8.65 12.24 -3.42
N TRP A 166 -8.02 11.85 -2.31
CA TRP A 166 -8.64 11.64 -0.99
C TRP A 166 -9.55 12.78 -0.48
N TYR A 167 -9.47 13.97 -1.04
CA TYR A 167 -10.29 15.11 -0.62
C TYR A 167 -11.74 14.96 -1.08
N GLY A 168 -12.57 14.28 -0.29
CA GLY A 168 -14.03 14.40 -0.33
C GLY A 168 -14.82 13.25 -0.94
N LEU A 169 -14.21 12.30 -1.66
CA LEU A 169 -14.98 11.22 -2.27
C LEU A 169 -15.02 9.93 -1.42
N CYS A 170 -14.04 9.74 -0.54
CA CYS A 170 -13.88 8.48 0.22
C CYS A 170 -14.47 8.52 1.63
N CYS A 171 -14.89 9.66 2.14
CA CYS A 171 -15.60 9.79 3.41
C CYS A 171 -16.80 10.72 3.22
N PRO A 172 -18.01 10.21 3.11
CA PRO A 172 -19.19 11.00 3.41
C PRO A 172 -19.04 11.47 4.87
N LEU A 173 -19.08 12.78 5.09
CA LEU A 173 -18.99 13.39 6.44
C LEU A 173 -19.99 12.79 7.44
N GLU A 174 -21.03 12.15 6.97
CA GLU A 174 -22.06 11.48 7.76
C GLU A 174 -21.61 10.15 8.39
N LEU A 175 -20.55 9.47 7.87
CA LEU A 175 -20.07 8.22 8.47
C LEU A 175 -19.12 8.45 9.66
N ASP A 176 -18.42 9.58 9.70
CA ASP A 176 -17.55 9.92 10.86
C ASP A 176 -18.39 10.23 12.10
N ALA A 177 -19.64 10.69 11.95
CA ALA A 177 -20.58 10.92 13.04
C ALA A 177 -21.12 9.61 13.66
N LEU A 178 -21.16 8.52 12.90
CA LEU A 178 -21.62 7.21 13.37
C LEU A 178 -20.53 6.35 14.00
N VAL A 179 -19.25 6.67 13.79
CA VAL A 179 -18.12 5.85 14.25
C VAL A 179 -17.30 6.51 15.37
N GLY A 180 -17.74 7.68 15.87
CA GLY A 180 -17.24 8.29 17.12
C GLY A 180 -15.74 8.56 17.15
N GLY A 181 -15.10 9.01 16.06
CA GLY A 181 -13.69 9.35 16.03
C GLY A 181 -13.46 10.87 15.96
N PRO A 182 -12.74 11.48 16.91
CA PRO A 182 -12.42 12.89 16.86
C PRO A 182 -11.28 13.17 15.87
N HIS A 183 -11.43 14.27 15.16
CA HIS A 183 -10.43 15.01 14.39
C HIS A 183 -10.10 14.52 12.97
N GLY A 184 -10.65 15.25 12.02
CA GLY A 184 -10.03 15.43 10.71
C GLY A 184 -8.66 16.09 10.89
N PRO A 185 -7.62 15.74 10.08
CA PRO A 185 -6.31 16.36 10.20
C PRO A 185 -6.41 17.86 9.88
N ALA A 186 -5.92 18.67 10.79
CA ALA A 186 -5.64 20.07 10.53
C ALA A 186 -4.72 20.17 9.30
N LEU A 187 -5.09 20.99 8.35
CA LEU A 187 -4.29 21.30 7.17
C LEU A 187 -2.92 21.79 7.62
N ASN A 188 -1.88 21.07 7.26
CA ASN A 188 -0.51 21.50 7.50
C ASN A 188 -0.26 22.74 6.63
N PRO A 189 0.11 23.91 7.19
CA PRO A 189 0.24 25.18 6.44
C PRO A 189 1.32 25.18 5.35
N VAL A 190 2.12 24.11 5.26
CA VAL A 190 3.19 23.98 4.25
C VAL A 190 2.63 23.72 2.83
N SER A 191 1.39 23.24 2.69
CA SER A 191 0.82 22.99 1.36
C SER A 191 0.22 24.22 0.68
N GLN A 192 0.02 25.34 1.41
CA GLN A 192 -0.47 26.59 0.82
C GLN A 192 0.63 27.49 0.25
N ALA A 193 1.87 27.34 0.70
CA ALA A 193 2.99 28.15 0.21
C ALA A 193 3.48 27.74 -1.19
N ALA A 194 3.25 26.49 -1.61
CA ALA A 194 3.68 26.01 -2.92
C ALA A 194 2.72 26.42 -4.06
N ALA A 195 1.51 26.84 -3.76
CA ALA A 195 0.52 27.26 -4.77
C ALA A 195 0.62 28.77 -5.12
N GLN A 196 1.39 29.56 -4.38
CA GLN A 196 1.51 31.01 -4.59
C GLN A 196 2.85 31.46 -5.20
N ALA A 197 3.74 30.54 -5.55
CA ALA A 197 5.05 30.86 -6.13
C ALA A 197 5.10 30.73 -7.67
N VAL A 198 3.95 30.59 -8.34
CA VAL A 198 3.85 30.65 -9.82
C VAL A 198 2.71 31.60 -10.18
N ALA A 199 3.01 32.87 -10.11
CA ALA A 199 2.30 33.96 -10.75
C ALA A 199 3.33 35.00 -11.21
#